data_912c9406ba792d6571fe9c17c3f2c27b
#
_entry.id   912c9406ba792d6571fe9c17c3f2c27b
#
_cell.length_a   1.000
_cell.length_b   1.000
_cell.length_c   1.000
_cell.angle_alpha   90.00
_cell.angle_beta   90.00
_cell.angle_gamma   90.00
#
_symmetry.space_group_name_H-M   'P 1'
#
loop_
_entity.id
_entity.type
_entity.pdbx_description
1 polymer ?
#
loop_
_entity_poly.entity_id
_entity_poly.type
_entity_poly.pdbx_seq_one_letter_code
_entity_poly.pdbx_strand_id
1 'polypeptide(L)'
;MIVRAVALPGTPLLVPGVAGAAEVLAESRAQVLDALRELVRDARRVVVLDCGARRVGERRGEMRPGLEAAGVDPRWWGWAPRESAAGLPAAGVPASVALLALDAAGWEGPVEVAELGSATVAAAAVGLARDVLAEPGTGLVVVTGARPPLPDGVAHPPGVGPEGGTAGGEGAVVGTAEDAVLRALGEVWDADARQATGEYEERRYDVVRFLVPADERVATVRR
;
A
#
# COMPACT_ATOMS: atom_id res chain seq x y z
N MET A 1 9.12 1.86 -18.67
CA MET A 1 9.11 1.55 -17.22
C MET A 1 7.79 0.88 -16.88
N ILE A 2 7.78 -0.02 -15.93
CA ILE A 2 6.60 -0.79 -15.52
C ILE A 2 6.43 -0.63 -14.03
N VAL A 3 5.23 -0.31 -13.58
CA VAL A 3 4.92 -0.29 -12.16
C VAL A 3 4.80 -1.73 -11.65
N ARG A 4 5.61 -2.10 -10.65
CA ARG A 4 5.60 -3.44 -10.03
C ARG A 4 5.08 -3.41 -8.60
N ALA A 5 5.22 -2.29 -7.92
CA ALA A 5 4.64 -2.11 -6.61
C ALA A 5 4.07 -0.69 -6.45
N VAL A 6 3.02 -0.58 -5.63
CA VAL A 6 2.40 0.69 -5.23
C VAL A 6 2.25 0.68 -3.72
N ALA A 7 2.75 1.73 -3.06
CA ALA A 7 2.42 2.00 -1.67
C ALA A 7 1.27 3.01 -1.63
N LEU A 8 0.27 2.73 -0.83
CA LEU A 8 -0.90 3.59 -0.68
C LEU A 8 -1.37 3.67 0.79
N PRO A 9 -1.97 4.79 1.20
CA PRO A 9 -2.48 4.92 2.57
C PRO A 9 -3.68 4.03 2.82
N GLY A 10 -3.66 3.28 3.93
CA GLY A 10 -4.74 2.39 4.38
C GLY A 10 -5.85 3.11 5.16
N THR A 11 -6.08 4.40 4.91
CA THR A 11 -7.11 5.17 5.59
C THR A 11 -8.47 5.03 4.93
N PRO A 12 -9.57 4.80 5.67
CA PRO A 12 -10.93 4.80 5.12
C PRO A 12 -11.29 6.11 4.40
N LEU A 13 -10.64 7.23 4.73
CA LEU A 13 -10.89 8.53 4.12
C LEU A 13 -10.60 8.57 2.60
N LEU A 14 -9.84 7.60 2.09
CA LEU A 14 -9.66 7.43 0.64
C LEU A 14 -10.92 6.93 -0.06
N VAL A 15 -11.80 6.22 0.65
CA VAL A 15 -13.03 5.68 0.06
C VAL A 15 -14.06 6.81 -0.05
N PRO A 16 -14.60 7.11 -1.25
CA PRO A 16 -15.61 8.15 -1.41
C PRO A 16 -16.83 7.90 -0.51
N GLY A 17 -17.41 8.95 0.01
CA GLY A 17 -18.61 8.88 0.85
C GLY A 17 -18.34 8.60 2.33
N VAL A 18 -17.19 8.05 2.71
CA VAL A 18 -16.85 7.74 4.11
C VAL A 18 -16.78 8.99 4.98
N ALA A 19 -16.31 10.10 4.44
CA ALA A 19 -16.28 11.39 5.12
C ALA A 19 -17.60 12.19 4.98
N GLY A 20 -18.69 11.54 4.57
CA GLY A 20 -19.96 12.20 4.30
C GLY A 20 -19.90 13.09 3.06
N ALA A 21 -20.39 14.33 3.18
CA ALA A 21 -20.37 15.29 2.07
C ALA A 21 -19.00 15.99 1.86
N ALA A 22 -18.04 15.74 2.74
CA ALA A 22 -16.70 16.33 2.61
C ALA A 22 -15.86 15.54 1.61
N GLU A 23 -15.36 16.21 0.59
CA GLU A 23 -14.42 15.66 -0.41
C GLU A 23 -12.98 15.69 0.14
N VAL A 24 -12.70 14.85 1.14
CA VAL A 24 -11.35 14.73 1.70
C VAL A 24 -10.48 13.81 0.84
N LEU A 25 -9.19 14.10 0.76
CA LEU A 25 -8.17 13.31 0.02
C LEU A 25 -8.52 13.02 -1.46
N ALA A 26 -9.30 13.88 -2.13
CA ALA A 26 -9.71 13.67 -3.51
C ALA A 26 -8.51 13.54 -4.47
N GLU A 27 -7.49 14.36 -4.31
CA GLU A 27 -6.27 14.31 -5.11
C GLU A 27 -5.47 13.03 -4.84
N SER A 28 -5.25 12.68 -3.57
CA SER A 28 -4.58 11.43 -3.19
C SER A 28 -5.34 10.21 -3.73
N ARG A 29 -6.67 10.24 -3.68
CA ARG A 29 -7.54 9.20 -4.26
C ARG A 29 -7.32 9.04 -5.76
N ALA A 30 -7.32 10.15 -6.51
CA ALA A 30 -7.07 10.12 -7.95
C ALA A 30 -5.71 9.50 -8.26
N GLN A 31 -4.67 9.86 -7.52
CA GLN A 31 -3.32 9.34 -7.71
C GLN A 31 -3.19 7.87 -7.31
N VAL A 32 -3.88 7.42 -6.26
CA VAL A 32 -3.99 5.99 -5.91
C VAL A 32 -4.59 5.21 -7.07
N LEU A 33 -5.72 5.68 -7.62
CA LEU A 33 -6.38 5.00 -8.73
C LEU A 33 -5.49 4.97 -9.99
N ASP A 34 -4.80 6.04 -10.30
CA ASP A 34 -3.89 6.08 -11.46
C ASP A 34 -2.69 5.15 -11.27
N ALA A 35 -2.09 5.13 -10.08
CA ALA A 35 -1.01 4.21 -9.76
C ALA A 35 -1.45 2.74 -9.85
N LEU A 36 -2.63 2.42 -9.34
CA LEU A 36 -3.18 1.06 -9.41
C LEU A 36 -3.54 0.66 -10.85
N ARG A 37 -4.11 1.55 -11.67
CA ARG A 37 -4.37 1.27 -13.09
C ARG A 37 -3.09 0.96 -13.85
N GLU A 38 -1.99 1.66 -13.53
CA GLU A 38 -0.69 1.36 -14.11
C GLU A 38 -0.16 -0.01 -13.65
N LEU A 39 -0.27 -0.33 -12.35
CA LEU A 39 0.14 -1.62 -11.79
C LEU A 39 -0.60 -2.78 -12.44
N VAL A 40 -1.93 -2.70 -12.53
CA VAL A 40 -2.77 -3.81 -12.99
C VAL A 40 -2.71 -4.05 -14.50
N ARG A 41 -2.22 -3.09 -15.27
CA ARG A 41 -2.08 -3.22 -16.73
C ARG A 41 -1.20 -4.41 -17.14
N ASP A 42 -0.13 -4.65 -16.37
CA ASP A 42 0.86 -5.69 -16.65
C ASP A 42 0.79 -6.86 -15.65
N ALA A 43 -0.06 -6.76 -14.63
CA ALA A 43 -0.21 -7.78 -13.59
C ALA A 43 -1.14 -8.93 -14.06
N ARG A 44 -0.86 -10.14 -13.59
CA ARG A 44 -1.74 -11.32 -13.70
C ARG A 44 -2.39 -11.67 -12.37
N ARG A 45 -1.77 -11.28 -11.29
CA ARG A 45 -2.29 -11.35 -9.92
C ARG A 45 -1.76 -10.17 -9.11
N VAL A 46 -2.45 -9.84 -8.04
CA VAL A 46 -2.04 -8.79 -7.13
C VAL A 46 -1.95 -9.36 -5.71
N VAL A 47 -0.93 -8.95 -4.97
CA VAL A 47 -0.82 -9.21 -3.54
C VAL A 47 -0.92 -7.88 -2.79
N VAL A 48 -1.82 -7.82 -1.82
CA VAL A 48 -1.97 -6.70 -0.89
C VAL A 48 -1.24 -7.06 0.40
N LEU A 49 -0.25 -6.26 0.78
CA LEU A 49 0.55 -6.43 1.99
C LEU A 49 0.19 -5.35 3.01
N ASP A 50 -0.38 -5.74 4.13
CA ASP A 50 -0.64 -4.90 5.30
C ASP A 50 0.30 -5.28 6.44
N CYS A 51 1.28 -4.41 6.72
CA CYS A 51 2.25 -4.58 7.79
C CYS A 51 1.80 -3.96 9.12
N GLY A 52 0.67 -3.28 9.14
CA GLY A 52 0.14 -2.53 10.28
C GLY A 52 -1.03 -3.19 11.00
N ALA A 53 -1.36 -4.44 10.64
CA ALA A 53 -2.50 -5.12 11.21
C ALA A 53 -2.42 -5.19 12.76
N ARG A 54 -3.39 -4.59 13.45
CA ARG A 54 -3.48 -4.60 14.93
C ARG A 54 -3.93 -5.98 15.46
N ARG A 55 -3.48 -7.05 14.83
CA ARG A 55 -3.83 -8.43 15.17
C ARG A 55 -2.64 -9.19 15.72
N VAL A 56 -2.94 -10.19 16.53
CA VAL A 56 -1.94 -11.19 16.90
C VAL A 56 -1.97 -12.28 15.81
N GLY A 57 -0.84 -12.46 15.12
CA GLY A 57 -0.67 -13.47 14.08
C GLY A 57 -0.87 -12.94 12.66
N GLU A 58 -0.45 -13.76 11.72
CA GLU A 58 -0.55 -13.51 10.28
C GLU A 58 -1.83 -14.11 9.70
N ARG A 59 -2.40 -13.43 8.70
CA ARG A 59 -3.45 -14.01 7.85
C ARG A 59 -3.05 -13.83 6.39
N ARG A 60 -3.27 -14.86 5.60
CA ARG A 60 -2.99 -14.85 4.17
C ARG A 60 -4.07 -15.57 3.40
N GLY A 61 -4.44 -15.04 2.24
CA GLY A 61 -5.41 -15.63 1.34
C GLY A 61 -6.34 -14.61 0.69
N GLU A 62 -7.37 -15.09 0.01
CA GLU A 62 -8.40 -14.23 -0.54
C GLU A 62 -9.31 -13.71 0.57
N MET A 63 -9.60 -12.42 0.52
CA MET A 63 -10.44 -11.74 1.51
C MET A 63 -11.38 -10.74 0.82
N ARG A 64 -12.52 -10.47 1.48
CA ARG A 64 -13.41 -9.38 1.06
C ARG A 64 -13.06 -8.08 1.78
N PRO A 65 -13.34 -6.91 1.17
CA PRO A 65 -13.24 -5.67 1.90
C PRO A 65 -14.27 -5.60 3.03
N GLY A 66 -13.90 -4.90 4.12
CA GLY A 66 -14.76 -4.66 5.29
C GLY A 66 -14.28 -3.44 6.06
N LEU A 67 -15.08 -2.39 6.11
CA LEU A 67 -14.78 -1.16 6.87
C LEU A 67 -15.60 -1.04 8.15
N GLU A 68 -16.37 -2.05 8.50
CA GLU A 68 -17.24 -2.09 9.67
C GLU A 68 -16.44 -1.93 10.98
N ALA A 69 -15.19 -2.44 11.01
CA ALA A 69 -14.29 -2.26 12.15
C ALA A 69 -13.83 -0.80 12.34
N ALA A 70 -13.96 0.04 11.31
CA ALA A 70 -13.78 1.48 11.39
C ALA A 70 -15.10 2.23 11.63
N GLY A 71 -16.19 1.52 11.89
CA GLY A 71 -17.52 2.11 12.09
C GLY A 71 -18.19 2.62 10.82
N VAL A 72 -17.73 2.18 9.64
CA VAL A 72 -18.28 2.64 8.35
C VAL A 72 -19.25 1.61 7.79
N ASP A 73 -20.52 2.00 7.67
CA ASP A 73 -21.57 1.17 7.08
C ASP A 73 -21.35 1.04 5.56
N PRO A 74 -21.47 -0.18 4.98
CA PRO A 74 -21.30 -0.41 3.54
C PRO A 74 -22.14 0.48 2.62
N ARG A 75 -23.30 0.93 3.05
CA ARG A 75 -24.16 1.86 2.28
C ARG A 75 -23.50 3.21 1.97
N TRP A 76 -22.43 3.58 2.71
CA TRP A 76 -21.71 4.83 2.52
C TRP A 76 -20.45 4.68 1.66
N TRP A 77 -20.13 3.46 1.18
CA TRP A 77 -18.98 3.25 0.35
C TRP A 77 -19.28 3.72 -1.08
N GLY A 78 -18.56 4.73 -1.54
CA GLY A 78 -18.67 5.18 -2.93
C GLY A 78 -17.98 4.25 -3.92
N TRP A 79 -17.22 3.27 -3.44
CA TRP A 79 -16.64 2.17 -4.23
C TRP A 79 -17.39 0.86 -3.90
N ALA A 80 -17.93 0.23 -4.93
CA ALA A 80 -18.59 -1.06 -4.77
C ALA A 80 -17.56 -2.19 -4.72
N PRO A 81 -17.62 -3.08 -3.71
CA PRO A 81 -16.82 -4.30 -3.73
C PRO A 81 -17.32 -5.25 -4.81
N ARG A 82 -16.43 -6.09 -5.35
CA ARG A 82 -16.84 -7.10 -6.34
C ARG A 82 -17.72 -8.17 -5.69
N GLU A 83 -18.74 -8.62 -6.41
CA GLU A 83 -19.70 -9.62 -5.93
C GLU A 83 -19.05 -10.98 -5.64
N SER A 84 -18.02 -11.35 -6.39
CA SER A 84 -17.29 -12.62 -6.21
C SER A 84 -16.61 -12.76 -4.85
N ALA A 85 -16.44 -11.68 -4.10
CA ALA A 85 -15.87 -11.70 -2.76
C ALA A 85 -16.89 -12.05 -1.65
N ALA A 86 -18.18 -12.16 -1.97
CA ALA A 86 -19.21 -12.52 -1.00
C ALA A 86 -18.92 -13.90 -0.39
N GLY A 87 -18.88 -14.00 0.93
CA GLY A 87 -18.57 -15.24 1.66
C GLY A 87 -17.10 -15.40 2.07
N LEU A 88 -16.17 -14.59 1.54
CA LEU A 88 -14.79 -14.56 2.00
C LEU A 88 -14.67 -13.90 3.39
N PRO A 89 -13.63 -14.26 4.16
CA PRO A 89 -13.36 -13.58 5.42
C PRO A 89 -13.06 -12.09 5.17
N ALA A 90 -13.51 -11.22 6.07
CA ALA A 90 -13.23 -9.79 5.95
C ALA A 90 -11.75 -9.50 6.20
N ALA A 91 -11.14 -8.69 5.35
CA ALA A 91 -9.82 -8.10 5.56
C ALA A 91 -9.87 -7.05 6.69
N GLY A 92 -8.71 -6.70 7.23
CA GLY A 92 -8.57 -5.53 8.09
C GLY A 92 -8.86 -4.23 7.33
N VAL A 93 -9.11 -3.16 8.08
CA VAL A 93 -9.49 -1.86 7.48
C VAL A 93 -8.47 -1.37 6.44
N PRO A 94 -7.14 -1.37 6.72
CA PRO A 94 -6.18 -0.88 5.74
C PRO A 94 -6.18 -1.72 4.46
N ALA A 95 -6.12 -3.05 4.57
CA ALA A 95 -6.18 -3.94 3.42
C ALA A 95 -7.51 -3.82 2.65
N SER A 96 -8.62 -3.56 3.36
CA SER A 96 -9.94 -3.34 2.74
C SER A 96 -9.97 -2.09 1.87
N VAL A 97 -9.29 -1.01 2.26
CA VAL A 97 -9.15 0.20 1.44
C VAL A 97 -8.42 -0.14 0.13
N ALA A 98 -7.33 -0.92 0.20
CA ALA A 98 -6.60 -1.35 -0.99
C ALA A 98 -7.44 -2.24 -1.91
N LEU A 99 -8.23 -3.17 -1.36
CA LEU A 99 -9.16 -4.02 -2.12
C LEU A 99 -10.20 -3.18 -2.86
N LEU A 100 -10.86 -2.24 -2.17
CA LEU A 100 -11.84 -1.34 -2.77
C LEU A 100 -11.20 -0.45 -3.85
N ALA A 101 -9.98 0.03 -3.63
CA ALA A 101 -9.26 0.84 -4.61
C ALA A 101 -8.86 0.02 -5.85
N LEU A 102 -8.49 -1.26 -5.70
CA LEU A 102 -8.23 -2.17 -6.81
C LEU A 102 -9.49 -2.42 -7.64
N ASP A 103 -10.63 -2.67 -7.00
CA ASP A 103 -11.91 -2.80 -7.68
C ASP A 103 -12.29 -1.52 -8.44
N ALA A 104 -12.12 -0.34 -7.83
CA ALA A 104 -12.35 0.96 -8.47
C ALA A 104 -11.34 1.28 -9.59
N ALA A 105 -10.15 0.72 -9.55
CA ALA A 105 -9.16 0.80 -10.63
C ALA A 105 -9.47 -0.15 -11.80
N GLY A 106 -10.49 -1.01 -11.70
CA GLY A 106 -10.92 -1.96 -12.74
C GLY A 106 -10.17 -3.29 -12.71
N TRP A 107 -9.58 -3.68 -11.59
CA TRP A 107 -8.93 -4.98 -11.46
C TRP A 107 -9.95 -6.10 -11.24
N GLU A 108 -9.95 -7.11 -12.11
CA GLU A 108 -10.86 -8.28 -12.04
C GLU A 108 -10.11 -9.58 -11.72
N GLY A 109 -8.78 -9.54 -11.72
CA GLY A 109 -7.95 -10.72 -11.46
C GLY A 109 -7.91 -11.12 -9.97
N PRO A 110 -7.21 -12.23 -9.65
CA PRO A 110 -7.07 -12.71 -8.29
C PRO A 110 -6.30 -11.72 -7.41
N VAL A 111 -6.76 -11.55 -6.17
CA VAL A 111 -6.09 -10.75 -5.15
C VAL A 111 -5.87 -11.61 -3.91
N GLU A 112 -4.62 -11.73 -3.53
CA GLU A 112 -4.23 -12.31 -2.25
C GLU A 112 -3.92 -11.19 -1.25
N VAL A 113 -4.45 -11.29 -0.06
CA VAL A 113 -4.15 -10.38 1.06
C VAL A 113 -3.20 -11.07 2.02
N ALA A 114 -2.14 -10.39 2.42
CA ALA A 114 -1.22 -10.80 3.48
C ALA A 114 -1.25 -9.73 4.58
N GLU A 115 -1.92 -10.02 5.67
CA GLU A 115 -1.93 -9.18 6.87
C GLU A 115 -0.91 -9.72 7.87
N LEU A 116 0.12 -8.93 8.10
CA LEU A 116 1.19 -9.25 9.04
C LEU A 116 0.86 -8.67 10.41
N GLY A 117 0.89 -9.51 11.43
CA GLY A 117 0.66 -9.07 12.80
C GLY A 117 1.75 -8.11 13.29
N SER A 118 1.42 -7.33 14.31
CA SER A 118 2.33 -6.34 14.92
C SER A 118 3.64 -6.95 15.48
N ALA A 119 3.67 -8.25 15.69
CA ALA A 119 4.87 -8.98 16.14
C ALA A 119 5.75 -9.47 14.98
N THR A 120 5.34 -9.26 13.73
CA THR A 120 6.13 -9.68 12.56
C THR A 120 7.40 -8.85 12.47
N VAL A 121 8.53 -9.54 12.43
CA VAL A 121 9.84 -8.90 12.28
C VAL A 121 9.94 -8.27 10.89
N ALA A 122 10.48 -7.06 10.82
CA ALA A 122 10.65 -6.32 9.56
C ALA A 122 11.32 -7.16 8.46
N ALA A 123 12.30 -8.00 8.81
CA ALA A 123 12.97 -8.90 7.87
C ALA A 123 12.01 -9.92 7.23
N ALA A 124 11.02 -10.42 7.96
CA ALA A 124 10.02 -11.35 7.42
C ALA A 124 9.09 -10.64 6.44
N ALA A 125 8.67 -9.40 6.74
CA ALA A 125 7.87 -8.59 5.83
C ALA A 125 8.62 -8.27 4.52
N VAL A 126 9.90 -7.92 4.61
CA VAL A 126 10.78 -7.70 3.46
C VAL A 126 10.97 -8.99 2.65
N GLY A 127 11.18 -10.13 3.32
CA GLY A 127 11.27 -11.43 2.67
C GLY A 127 10.03 -11.75 1.86
N LEU A 128 8.85 -11.60 2.47
CA LEU A 128 7.57 -11.83 1.79
C LEU A 128 7.39 -10.89 0.57
N ALA A 129 7.71 -9.61 0.70
CA ALA A 129 7.61 -8.67 -0.42
C ALA A 129 8.54 -9.08 -1.58
N ARG A 130 9.77 -9.50 -1.29
CA ARG A 130 10.73 -10.00 -2.29
C ARG A 130 10.24 -11.27 -2.97
N ASP A 131 9.71 -12.23 -2.21
CA ASP A 131 9.19 -13.49 -2.75
C ASP A 131 8.01 -13.23 -3.70
N VAL A 132 7.07 -12.35 -3.30
CA VAL A 132 5.94 -11.92 -4.14
C VAL A 132 6.43 -11.33 -5.45
N LEU A 133 7.44 -10.49 -5.40
CA LEU A 133 7.94 -9.77 -6.58
C LEU A 133 8.89 -10.60 -7.44
N ALA A 134 9.45 -11.69 -6.90
CA ALA A 134 10.17 -12.68 -7.69
C ALA A 134 9.26 -13.44 -8.68
N GLU A 135 7.95 -13.47 -8.42
CA GLU A 135 6.99 -14.10 -9.32
C GLU A 135 6.66 -13.17 -10.50
N PRO A 136 6.90 -13.60 -11.76
CA PRO A 136 6.60 -12.80 -12.94
C PRO A 136 5.09 -12.49 -13.06
N GLY A 137 4.76 -11.26 -13.36
CA GLY A 137 3.35 -10.84 -13.52
C GLY A 137 2.60 -10.64 -12.20
N THR A 138 3.28 -10.68 -11.06
CA THR A 138 2.68 -10.32 -9.77
C THR A 138 2.90 -8.84 -9.50
N GLY A 139 1.81 -8.12 -9.19
CA GLY A 139 1.82 -6.76 -8.67
C GLY A 139 1.75 -6.77 -7.13
N LEU A 140 2.46 -5.86 -6.48
CA LEU A 140 2.43 -5.70 -5.03
C LEU A 140 1.79 -4.37 -4.65
N VAL A 141 0.83 -4.42 -3.73
CA VAL A 141 0.26 -3.23 -3.08
C VAL A 141 0.66 -3.25 -1.62
N VAL A 142 1.43 -2.26 -1.17
CA VAL A 142 1.81 -2.10 0.24
C VAL A 142 0.90 -1.07 0.87
N VAL A 143 0.23 -1.45 1.93
CA VAL A 143 -0.64 -0.53 2.66
C VAL A 143 0.15 0.20 3.74
N THR A 144 0.07 1.53 3.73
CA THR A 144 0.85 2.39 4.62
C THR A 144 -0.04 3.07 5.66
N GLY A 145 0.52 3.34 6.84
CA GLY A 145 -0.11 4.17 7.86
C GLY A 145 -0.07 5.66 7.51
N ALA A 146 -0.86 6.46 8.23
CA ALA A 146 -0.72 7.91 8.20
C ALA A 146 0.58 8.32 8.89
N ARG A 147 1.30 9.26 8.30
CA ARG A 147 2.57 9.79 8.85
C ARG A 147 2.36 11.15 9.49
N PRO A 148 3.20 11.54 10.46
CA PRO A 148 3.20 12.91 10.94
C PRO A 148 3.57 13.88 9.81
N PRO A 149 3.12 15.16 9.87
CA PRO A 149 3.52 16.16 8.91
C PRO A 149 5.05 16.33 8.92
N LEU A 150 5.60 16.72 7.76
CA LEU A 150 7.02 17.09 7.71
C LEU A 150 7.24 18.40 8.46
N PRO A 151 8.34 18.54 9.19
CA PRO A 151 8.76 19.86 9.68
C PRO A 151 8.92 20.80 8.49
N ASP A 152 8.48 22.05 8.66
CA ASP A 152 8.58 23.07 7.62
C ASP A 152 10.00 23.15 7.04
N GLY A 153 10.12 23.07 5.74
CA GLY A 153 11.40 23.22 5.02
C GLY A 153 12.19 21.94 4.74
N VAL A 154 11.71 20.77 5.13
CA VAL A 154 12.37 19.49 4.80
C VAL A 154 11.73 18.84 3.58
N ALA A 155 12.38 18.96 2.41
CA ALA A 155 12.06 18.13 1.26
C ALA A 155 12.64 16.72 1.50
N HIS A 156 11.79 15.70 1.64
CA HIS A 156 12.28 14.32 1.65
C HIS A 156 12.48 13.81 0.23
N PRO A 157 13.66 13.24 -0.06
CA PRO A 157 13.78 12.41 -1.24
C PRO A 157 12.87 11.20 -1.10
N PRO A 158 12.25 10.76 -2.19
CA PRO A 158 11.39 9.58 -2.21
C PRO A 158 12.18 8.33 -1.78
N GLY A 159 11.62 7.55 -0.86
CA GLY A 159 12.15 6.25 -0.45
C GLY A 159 13.17 6.26 0.71
N VAL A 160 13.58 7.42 1.23
CA VAL A 160 14.51 7.48 2.37
C VAL A 160 13.70 7.91 3.61
N GLY A 161 13.50 6.97 4.52
CA GLY A 161 13.16 7.30 5.91
C GLY A 161 14.26 8.19 6.50
N PRO A 162 14.03 8.89 7.61
CA PRO A 162 15.01 9.81 8.18
C PRO A 162 16.31 9.04 8.44
N GLU A 163 17.29 9.27 7.56
CA GLU A 163 18.66 8.90 7.85
C GLU A 163 19.05 9.60 9.13
N GLY A 164 19.45 8.81 10.12
CA GLY A 164 19.84 9.31 11.42
C GLY A 164 20.88 10.41 11.32
N GLY A 165 20.45 11.64 11.56
CA GLY A 165 21.34 12.67 12.01
C GLY A 165 22.01 12.18 13.30
N THR A 166 23.33 12.07 13.30
CA THR A 166 24.16 11.83 14.47
C THR A 166 23.98 12.98 15.48
N ALA A 167 22.97 12.88 16.31
CA ALA A 167 22.87 13.63 17.55
C ALA A 167 22.58 12.60 18.63
N GLY A 168 23.53 12.43 19.56
CA GLY A 168 23.47 11.47 20.64
C GLY A 168 22.19 11.61 21.48
N GLY A 169 21.36 10.59 21.41
CA GLY A 169 20.16 10.38 22.20
C GLY A 169 19.76 8.94 22.01
N GLU A 170 19.88 8.11 23.06
CA GLU A 170 19.43 6.73 23.15
C GLU A 170 17.92 6.64 22.89
N GLY A 171 17.56 6.34 21.66
CA GLY A 171 16.21 6.12 21.19
C GLY A 171 16.27 5.79 19.72
N ALA A 172 16.83 4.61 19.35
CA ALA A 172 16.70 4.09 18.01
C ALA A 172 15.19 3.99 17.72
N VAL A 173 14.67 4.87 16.87
CA VAL A 173 13.33 4.73 16.30
C VAL A 173 13.39 3.44 15.49
N VAL A 174 12.90 2.35 16.08
CA VAL A 174 12.75 1.07 15.40
C VAL A 174 11.76 1.34 14.29
N GLY A 175 12.25 1.44 13.04
CA GLY A 175 11.42 1.62 11.87
C GLY A 175 10.37 0.51 11.81
N THR A 176 9.16 0.85 11.39
CA THR A 176 8.08 -0.12 11.29
C THR A 176 8.41 -1.17 10.22
N ALA A 177 7.74 -2.33 10.26
CA ALA A 177 7.89 -3.35 9.20
C ALA A 177 7.55 -2.77 7.82
N GLU A 178 6.59 -1.85 7.75
CA GLU A 178 6.23 -1.06 6.58
C GLU A 178 7.44 -0.25 6.04
N ASP A 179 8.10 0.53 6.90
CA ASP A 179 9.26 1.34 6.51
C ASP A 179 10.40 0.47 5.98
N ALA A 180 10.60 -0.72 6.56
CA ALA A 180 11.60 -1.67 6.10
C ALA A 180 11.27 -2.22 4.69
N VAL A 181 9.99 -2.53 4.42
CA VAL A 181 9.53 -2.97 3.10
C VAL A 181 9.73 -1.85 2.08
N LEU A 182 9.27 -0.63 2.36
CA LEU A 182 9.39 0.50 1.43
C LEU A 182 10.85 0.81 1.10
N ARG A 183 11.74 0.76 2.10
CA ARG A 183 13.17 0.93 1.91
C ARG A 183 13.76 -0.15 1.01
N ALA A 184 13.45 -1.42 1.30
CA ALA A 184 13.92 -2.55 0.50
C ALA A 184 13.43 -2.50 -0.96
N LEU A 185 12.21 -2.00 -1.20
CA LEU A 185 11.70 -1.76 -2.55
C LEU A 185 12.48 -0.63 -3.25
N GLY A 186 12.76 0.45 -2.55
CA GLY A 186 13.54 1.58 -3.07
C GLY A 186 15.02 1.26 -3.35
N GLU A 187 15.61 0.25 -2.67
CA GLU A 187 16.97 -0.24 -2.96
C GLU A 187 17.04 -1.05 -4.26
N VAL A 188 15.95 -1.68 -4.67
CA VAL A 188 15.92 -2.57 -5.84
C VAL A 188 15.38 -1.85 -7.09
N TRP A 189 14.49 -0.88 -6.91
CA TRP A 189 13.81 -0.20 -8.01
C TRP A 189 13.84 1.30 -7.86
N ASP A 190 13.89 1.98 -9.01
CA ASP A 190 13.71 3.42 -9.06
C ASP A 190 12.33 3.77 -8.48
N ALA A 191 12.31 4.41 -7.33
CA ALA A 191 11.11 5.00 -6.80
C ALA A 191 10.82 6.26 -7.63
N ASP A 192 9.94 6.18 -8.63
CA ASP A 192 9.33 7.38 -9.19
C ASP A 192 8.29 7.85 -8.17
N ALA A 193 8.79 8.60 -7.25
CA ALA A 193 7.96 9.35 -6.34
C ALA A 193 7.31 10.51 -7.09
N ARG A 194 6.35 10.23 -7.91
CA ARG A 194 5.24 11.16 -8.05
C ARG A 194 4.46 11.08 -6.75
N GLN A 195 5.08 11.65 -5.73
CA GLN A 195 4.55 11.71 -4.40
C GLN A 195 3.34 12.64 -4.43
N ALA A 196 2.15 12.05 -4.41
CA ALA A 196 0.98 12.76 -4.00
C ALA A 196 0.98 12.81 -2.49
N THR A 197 1.22 13.96 -1.97
CA THR A 197 1.05 14.22 -0.55
C THR A 197 -0.31 14.83 -0.33
N GLY A 198 -1.24 14.08 0.24
CA GLY A 198 -2.49 14.63 0.77
C GLY A 198 -2.31 14.92 2.26
N GLU A 199 -2.69 16.10 2.70
CA GLU A 199 -2.74 16.44 4.12
C GLU A 199 -4.19 16.52 4.59
N TYR A 200 -4.47 15.87 5.71
CA TYR A 200 -5.74 15.97 6.40
C TYR A 200 -5.51 15.82 7.90
N GLU A 201 -6.00 16.77 8.70
CA GLU A 201 -5.87 16.78 10.16
C GLU A 201 -4.42 16.57 10.63
N GLU A 202 -3.49 17.36 10.12
CA GLU A 202 -2.06 17.31 10.49
C GLU A 202 -1.42 15.93 10.22
N ARG A 203 -1.97 15.15 9.31
CA ARG A 203 -1.41 13.87 8.87
C ARG A 203 -1.14 13.89 7.39
N ARG A 204 -0.04 13.25 7.02
CA ARG A 204 0.39 13.09 5.63
C ARG A 204 0.06 11.68 5.12
N TYR A 205 -0.42 11.63 3.89
CA TYR A 205 -0.78 10.41 3.19
C TYR A 205 -0.02 10.35 1.86
N ASP A 206 0.96 9.46 1.77
CA ASP A 206 1.83 9.34 0.61
C ASP A 206 1.39 8.21 -0.32
N VAL A 207 1.46 8.45 -1.63
CA VAL A 207 1.33 7.43 -2.67
C VAL A 207 2.66 7.28 -3.38
N VAL A 208 3.24 6.08 -3.39
CA VAL A 208 4.55 5.82 -4.00
C VAL A 208 4.44 4.71 -5.04
N ARG A 209 5.01 4.92 -6.22
CA ARG A 209 5.14 3.91 -7.28
C ARG A 209 6.57 3.40 -7.32
N PHE A 210 6.74 2.10 -7.46
CA PHE A 210 8.03 1.47 -7.66
C PHE A 210 8.09 0.92 -9.08
N LEU A 211 9.07 1.41 -9.84
CA LEU A 211 9.21 1.21 -11.26
C LEU A 211 10.39 0.29 -11.57
N VAL A 212 10.18 -0.64 -12.49
CA VAL A 212 11.24 -1.50 -13.01
C VAL A 212 11.59 -1.03 -14.42
N PRO A 213 12.89 -0.93 -14.79
CA PRO A 213 13.30 -0.65 -16.15
C PRO A 213 12.69 -1.65 -17.12
N ALA A 214 12.22 -1.17 -18.28
CA ALA A 214 11.58 -2.03 -19.28
C ALA A 214 12.53 -3.12 -19.81
N ASP A 215 13.84 -2.89 -19.74
CA ASP A 215 14.86 -3.79 -20.25
C ASP A 215 15.06 -5.06 -19.41
N GLU A 216 14.65 -5.07 -18.13
CA GLU A 216 14.69 -6.29 -17.30
C GLU A 216 13.67 -7.35 -17.71
N ARG A 217 12.69 -7.03 -18.60
CA ARG A 217 11.79 -8.04 -19.18
C ARG A 217 12.53 -9.13 -19.95
N VAL A 218 13.70 -8.82 -20.51
CA VAL A 218 14.43 -9.74 -21.40
C VAL A 218 15.20 -10.80 -20.61
N ALA A 219 15.60 -10.52 -19.38
CA ALA A 219 16.38 -11.47 -18.58
C ALA A 219 15.53 -12.60 -17.96
N THR A 220 14.23 -12.34 -17.68
CA THR A 220 13.34 -13.30 -17.00
C THR A 220 12.70 -14.31 -17.96
N VAL A 221 12.70 -14.05 -19.27
CA VAL A 221 12.10 -14.95 -20.31
C VAL A 221 13.12 -15.97 -20.85
N ARG A 222 14.39 -15.87 -20.47
CA ARG A 222 15.47 -16.77 -20.98
C ARG A 222 16.06 -17.73 -19.95
N ARG A 223 15.33 -18.09 -18.90
CA ARG A 223 15.75 -19.18 -18.00
C ARG A 223 14.66 -20.25 -17.89
#